data_e682249bfeece7131778e61ac2fa80c6
#
_entry.id   e682249bfeece7131778e61ac2fa80c6
#
_cell.length_a   1.000
_cell.length_b   1.000
_cell.length_c   1.000
_cell.angle_alpha   90.00
_cell.angle_beta   90.00
_cell.angle_gamma   90.00
#
_symmetry.space_group_name_H-M   'P 1'
#
loop_
_entity.id
_entity.type
_entity.pdbx_description
1 polymer ?
#
loop_
_entity_poly.entity_id
_entity_poly.type
_entity_poly.pdbx_seq_one_letter_code
_entity_poly.pdbx_strand_id
1 'polypeptide(L)'
;MSAVQWRSLSSRLGSGLDGGPVGLVWREPVPAALEQPLRLWVHHTLTGTSFQTPSGPRRGIYRQWYEVATDRLALRMNIVPPFGGTGWPQHFAYGTDLVMLLDVVDAILDLMPPDVNTKDKEGAEIERHDQLQQLLDDVQSVLRVRADGRGLERRADLMAEAAFEAAVEGAEAASWAGSADGHLRAAWGCVHALRPDPEKAYGEAIKAVEAAAQGIVEPNNHKATLGTMRGTLRANRDRFSLVIPGPDGRGNVEPLIECISLLWEGQSSRHGSSRKTRPETLEEATMAVHLAVMLVQWFTSGAVRALTQ
;
A
#
# COMPACT_ATOMS: atom_id res chain seq x y z
N MET A 1 0.45 11.80 25.22
CA MET A 1 1.89 12.17 25.30
C MET A 1 2.57 11.46 24.15
N SER A 2 3.03 12.18 23.15
CA SER A 2 3.69 11.59 21.96
C SER A 2 5.03 10.99 22.39
N ALA A 3 5.22 9.68 22.19
CA ALA A 3 6.49 9.03 22.44
C ALA A 3 7.55 9.68 21.54
N VAL A 4 8.57 10.26 22.14
CA VAL A 4 9.72 10.82 21.42
C VAL A 4 10.45 9.64 20.77
N GLN A 5 10.29 9.49 19.47
CA GLN A 5 10.94 8.46 18.68
C GLN A 5 12.48 8.62 18.81
N TRP A 6 13.16 7.63 19.38
CA TRP A 6 14.61 7.66 19.54
C TRP A 6 15.29 7.69 18.16
N ARG A 7 16.23 8.60 17.97
CA ARG A 7 17.05 8.68 16.75
C ARG A 7 18.52 8.69 17.13
N SER A 8 19.34 7.92 16.44
CA SER A 8 20.79 7.96 16.65
C SER A 8 21.33 9.37 16.34
N LEU A 9 22.42 9.77 17.01
CA LEU A 9 23.03 11.07 16.78
C LEU A 9 23.46 11.25 15.33
N SER A 10 23.98 10.20 14.70
CA SER A 10 24.36 10.17 13.28
C SER A 10 23.17 10.40 12.34
N SER A 11 21.98 9.87 12.66
CA SER A 11 20.77 10.13 11.86
C SER A 11 20.23 11.54 12.05
N ARG A 12 20.56 12.18 13.18
CA ARG A 12 20.20 13.59 13.46
C ARG A 12 21.17 14.58 12.83
N LEU A 13 22.44 14.20 12.64
CA LEU A 13 23.50 15.08 12.14
C LEU A 13 23.83 14.85 10.66
N GLY A 14 23.60 13.65 10.13
CA GLY A 14 24.02 13.27 8.77
C GLY A 14 23.20 13.88 7.63
N SER A 15 22.02 14.41 7.90
CA SER A 15 21.17 15.03 6.89
C SER A 15 21.48 16.52 6.62
N GLY A 16 22.41 17.10 7.35
CA GLY A 16 22.74 18.53 7.25
C GLY A 16 23.92 18.87 6.33
N LEU A 17 24.69 17.88 5.87
CA LEU A 17 25.92 18.15 5.11
C LEU A 17 25.74 18.15 3.59
N ASP A 18 24.67 17.57 3.05
CA ASP A 18 24.43 17.45 1.61
C ASP A 18 23.23 18.25 1.07
N GLY A 19 22.63 19.16 1.84
CA GLY A 19 21.61 20.12 1.35
C GLY A 19 20.31 19.52 0.82
N GLY A 20 20.06 18.24 1.05
CA GLY A 20 18.79 17.57 0.72
C GLY A 20 17.68 17.84 1.74
N PRO A 21 16.40 17.74 1.37
CA PRO A 21 15.30 17.92 2.30
C PRO A 21 15.42 16.94 3.47
N VAL A 22 15.18 17.43 4.68
CA VAL A 22 15.16 16.63 5.93
C VAL A 22 13.91 15.74 5.89
N GLY A 23 13.96 14.66 5.10
CA GLY A 23 12.94 13.62 5.06
C GLY A 23 13.38 12.40 5.87
N LEU A 24 12.43 11.61 6.36
CA LEU A 24 12.68 10.29 6.89
C LEU A 24 13.30 9.44 5.77
N VAL A 25 14.58 9.12 5.87
CA VAL A 25 15.24 8.21 4.94
C VAL A 25 14.96 6.79 5.43
N TRP A 26 14.05 6.11 4.75
CA TRP A 26 13.78 4.70 5.00
C TRP A 26 14.96 3.85 4.51
N ARG A 27 15.38 2.92 5.35
CA ARG A 27 16.49 2.01 5.05
C ARG A 27 16.00 0.80 4.26
N GLU A 28 16.94 -0.04 3.85
CA GLU A 28 16.63 -1.34 3.22
C GLU A 28 15.58 -2.12 4.02
N PRO A 29 14.78 -3.00 3.34
CA PRO A 29 13.69 -3.75 3.98
C PRO A 29 14.11 -4.49 5.24
N VAL A 30 15.29 -5.13 5.22
CA VAL A 30 15.87 -5.82 6.37
C VAL A 30 17.30 -5.33 6.60
N PRO A 31 17.52 -4.22 7.30
CA PRO A 31 18.85 -3.85 7.76
C PRO A 31 19.46 -4.96 8.61
N ALA A 32 20.78 -5.11 8.57
CA ALA A 32 21.49 -6.18 9.30
C ALA A 32 21.11 -6.25 10.80
N ALA A 33 20.82 -5.11 11.42
CA ALA A 33 20.38 -5.03 12.82
C ALA A 33 18.98 -5.64 13.06
N LEU A 34 18.14 -5.72 12.04
CA LEU A 34 16.76 -6.23 12.13
C LEU A 34 16.71 -7.76 11.94
N GLU A 35 17.68 -8.36 11.26
CA GLU A 35 17.62 -9.77 10.88
C GLU A 35 17.38 -10.70 12.08
N GLN A 36 18.19 -10.60 13.11
CA GLN A 36 18.05 -11.47 14.29
C GLN A 36 16.76 -11.23 15.08
N PRO A 37 16.36 -9.98 15.38
CA PRO A 37 15.04 -9.71 15.99
C PRO A 37 13.88 -10.27 15.17
N LEU A 38 13.93 -10.18 13.84
CA LEU A 38 12.88 -10.69 12.96
C LEU A 38 12.80 -12.22 12.98
N ARG A 39 13.96 -12.90 12.95
CA ARG A 39 14.05 -14.36 13.09
C ARG A 39 13.50 -14.85 14.43
N LEU A 40 13.82 -14.14 15.51
CA LEU A 40 13.27 -14.40 16.84
C LEU A 40 11.76 -14.20 16.89
N TRP A 41 11.26 -13.13 16.27
CA TRP A 41 9.82 -12.87 16.18
C TRP A 41 9.08 -14.02 15.46
N VAL A 42 9.60 -14.49 14.31
CA VAL A 42 9.06 -15.64 13.57
C VAL A 42 9.08 -16.90 14.45
N HIS A 43 10.22 -17.22 15.06
CA HIS A 43 10.35 -18.41 15.90
C HIS A 43 9.37 -18.38 17.08
N HIS A 44 9.31 -17.27 17.81
CA HIS A 44 8.42 -17.13 18.97
C HIS A 44 6.94 -17.14 18.55
N THR A 45 6.60 -16.55 17.41
CA THR A 45 5.24 -16.58 16.90
C THR A 45 4.81 -17.99 16.51
N LEU A 46 5.67 -18.78 15.91
CA LEU A 46 5.36 -20.15 15.48
C LEU A 46 5.48 -21.21 16.58
N THR A 47 6.24 -20.98 17.65
CA THR A 47 6.37 -21.93 18.78
C THR A 47 5.43 -21.60 19.93
N GLY A 48 4.90 -20.41 19.99
CA GLY A 48 4.10 -19.94 21.12
C GLY A 48 4.90 -19.88 22.45
N THR A 49 6.21 -19.91 22.41
CA THR A 49 7.09 -20.06 23.61
C THR A 49 7.09 -18.82 24.51
N SER A 50 6.62 -17.68 24.05
CA SER A 50 6.39 -16.51 24.89
C SER A 50 4.93 -16.37 25.36
N PHE A 51 4.09 -17.37 25.10
CA PHE A 51 2.71 -17.37 25.55
C PHE A 51 2.59 -18.10 26.88
N GLN A 52 2.30 -17.36 27.94
CA GLN A 52 1.55 -17.95 29.02
C GLN A 52 0.12 -18.14 28.49
N THR A 53 -0.22 -19.36 28.09
CA THR A 53 -1.59 -19.69 27.72
C THR A 53 -2.49 -19.35 28.92
N PRO A 54 -3.52 -18.51 28.76
CA PRO A 54 -4.51 -18.34 29.80
C PRO A 54 -5.03 -19.73 30.19
N SER A 55 -5.11 -20.02 31.46
CA SER A 55 -5.75 -21.22 31.99
C SER A 55 -7.25 -21.11 31.72
N GLY A 56 -7.71 -21.52 30.51
CA GLY A 56 -9.10 -21.41 30.11
C GLY A 56 -9.39 -21.99 28.74
N PRO A 57 -10.66 -21.98 28.26
CA PRO A 57 -11.06 -22.62 26.99
C PRO A 57 -10.33 -22.09 25.74
N ARG A 58 -9.72 -20.91 25.79
CA ARG A 58 -8.90 -20.34 24.69
C ARG A 58 -7.59 -21.09 24.46
N ARG A 59 -7.08 -21.83 25.45
CA ARG A 59 -5.81 -22.60 25.34
C ARG A 59 -5.83 -23.61 24.19
N GLY A 60 -6.97 -24.25 23.94
CA GLY A 60 -7.11 -25.24 22.86
C GLY A 60 -7.09 -24.60 21.47
N ILE A 61 -7.64 -23.39 21.32
CA ILE A 61 -7.73 -22.69 20.03
C ILE A 61 -6.33 -22.25 19.57
N TYR A 62 -5.51 -21.68 20.45
CA TYR A 62 -4.16 -21.24 20.10
C TYR A 62 -3.25 -22.42 19.76
N ARG A 63 -3.29 -23.52 20.51
CA ARG A 63 -2.51 -24.71 20.21
C ARG A 63 -2.85 -25.28 18.82
N GLN A 64 -4.13 -25.39 18.50
CA GLN A 64 -4.57 -25.80 17.15
C GLN A 64 -4.08 -24.85 16.06
N TRP A 65 -4.08 -23.53 16.32
CA TRP A 65 -3.60 -22.57 15.34
C TRP A 65 -2.12 -22.78 15.00
N TYR A 66 -1.24 -22.98 15.99
CA TYR A 66 0.19 -23.24 15.73
C TYR A 66 0.43 -24.52 14.95
N GLU A 67 -0.27 -25.58 15.28
CA GLU A 67 -0.15 -26.86 14.58
C GLU A 67 -0.60 -26.74 13.11
N VAL A 68 -1.64 -25.97 12.83
CA VAL A 68 -2.17 -25.75 11.47
C VAL A 68 -1.42 -24.66 10.72
N ALA A 69 -0.95 -23.62 11.42
CA ALA A 69 -0.29 -22.48 10.79
C ALA A 69 1.03 -22.89 10.10
N THR A 70 1.81 -23.75 10.73
CA THR A 70 3.07 -24.23 10.15
C THR A 70 2.84 -25.06 8.89
N ASP A 71 1.84 -25.93 8.85
CA ASP A 71 1.49 -26.71 7.67
C ASP A 71 0.95 -25.79 6.54
N ARG A 72 0.07 -24.85 6.87
CA ARG A 72 -0.43 -23.88 5.90
C ARG A 72 0.66 -22.97 5.36
N LEU A 73 1.60 -22.58 6.21
CA LEU A 73 2.76 -21.79 5.83
C LEU A 73 3.64 -22.58 4.84
N ALA A 74 3.90 -23.85 5.14
CA ALA A 74 4.66 -24.74 4.26
C ALA A 74 4.00 -24.89 2.87
N LEU A 75 2.68 -25.05 2.84
CA LEU A 75 1.92 -25.11 1.59
C LEU A 75 1.99 -23.80 0.81
N ARG A 76 1.84 -22.64 1.48
CA ARG A 76 1.94 -21.33 0.83
C ARG A 76 3.33 -21.05 0.26
N MET A 77 4.35 -21.44 1.00
CA MET A 77 5.75 -21.24 0.61
C MET A 77 6.23 -22.31 -0.38
N ASN A 78 5.39 -23.31 -0.72
CA ASN A 78 5.75 -24.46 -1.55
C ASN A 78 7.01 -25.19 -1.04
N ILE A 79 7.12 -25.34 0.26
CA ILE A 79 8.25 -26.00 0.94
C ILE A 79 7.83 -27.41 1.33
N VAL A 80 8.66 -28.39 0.97
CA VAL A 80 8.47 -29.78 1.41
C VAL A 80 9.01 -29.92 2.83
N PRO A 81 8.22 -30.46 3.79
CA PRO A 81 8.65 -30.63 5.17
C PRO A 81 9.93 -31.46 5.29
N PRO A 82 10.90 -31.05 6.11
CA PRO A 82 11.92 -31.96 6.54
C PRO A 82 11.26 -33.09 7.36
N PHE A 83 11.66 -34.33 7.15
CA PHE A 83 11.08 -35.49 7.80
C PHE A 83 10.99 -35.29 9.32
N GLY A 84 9.78 -35.36 9.88
CA GLY A 84 9.58 -35.45 11.32
C GLY A 84 8.82 -34.34 12.03
N GLY A 85 8.25 -33.33 11.33
CA GLY A 85 7.21 -32.43 11.87
C GLY A 85 7.58 -31.43 12.99
N THR A 86 8.65 -31.62 13.75
CA THR A 86 8.99 -30.84 14.95
C THR A 86 9.95 -29.67 14.68
N GLY A 87 10.55 -29.58 13.49
CA GLY A 87 11.58 -28.60 13.15
C GLY A 87 11.08 -27.37 12.35
N TRP A 88 9.78 -27.27 12.07
CA TRP A 88 9.22 -26.22 11.23
C TRP A 88 9.47 -24.79 11.72
N PRO A 89 9.23 -24.44 12.99
CA PRO A 89 9.49 -23.10 13.47
C PRO A 89 10.95 -22.68 13.31
N GLN A 90 11.90 -23.60 13.59
CA GLN A 90 13.33 -23.36 13.37
C GLN A 90 13.65 -23.19 11.88
N HIS A 91 13.05 -24.03 11.02
CA HIS A 91 13.28 -23.93 9.59
C HIS A 91 12.83 -22.59 9.03
N PHE A 92 11.60 -22.15 9.33
CA PHE A 92 11.09 -20.86 8.88
C PHE A 92 11.87 -19.67 9.47
N ALA A 93 12.30 -19.76 10.72
CA ALA A 93 13.03 -18.68 11.36
C ALA A 93 14.51 -18.61 10.93
N TYR A 94 15.19 -19.74 10.78
CA TYR A 94 16.65 -19.77 10.64
C TYR A 94 17.14 -20.48 9.38
N GLY A 95 16.31 -21.27 8.73
CA GLY A 95 16.65 -22.01 7.50
C GLY A 95 16.35 -21.25 6.20
N THR A 96 15.86 -20.02 6.30
CA THR A 96 15.47 -19.18 5.15
C THR A 96 16.47 -18.06 4.93
N ASP A 97 16.67 -17.64 3.66
CA ASP A 97 17.34 -16.37 3.34
C ASP A 97 16.45 -15.17 3.72
N LEU A 98 16.99 -13.94 3.59
CA LEU A 98 16.28 -12.73 3.98
C LEU A 98 15.03 -12.45 3.16
N VAL A 99 15.05 -12.79 1.87
CA VAL A 99 13.88 -12.57 0.99
C VAL A 99 12.75 -13.49 1.39
N MET A 100 13.06 -14.77 1.60
CA MET A 100 12.09 -15.75 2.06
C MET A 100 11.64 -15.48 3.50
N LEU A 101 12.49 -14.92 4.35
CA LEU A 101 12.12 -14.52 5.72
C LEU A 101 11.01 -13.46 5.71
N LEU A 102 11.09 -12.47 4.82
CA LEU A 102 10.02 -11.47 4.66
C LEU A 102 8.72 -12.10 4.18
N ASP A 103 8.79 -13.04 3.22
CA ASP A 103 7.62 -13.78 2.75
C ASP A 103 7.00 -14.63 3.87
N VAL A 104 7.83 -15.22 4.72
CA VAL A 104 7.39 -15.95 5.92
C VAL A 104 6.67 -15.03 6.90
N VAL A 105 7.22 -13.86 7.18
CA VAL A 105 6.60 -12.86 8.06
C VAL A 105 5.25 -12.41 7.50
N ASP A 106 5.20 -12.07 6.22
CA ASP A 106 3.97 -11.65 5.53
C ASP A 106 2.89 -12.74 5.58
N ALA A 107 3.26 -13.99 5.28
CA ALA A 107 2.35 -15.12 5.35
C ALA A 107 1.89 -15.45 6.78
N ILE A 108 2.74 -15.27 7.80
CA ILE A 108 2.36 -15.42 9.21
C ILE A 108 1.29 -14.38 9.56
N LEU A 109 1.49 -13.13 9.20
CA LEU A 109 0.52 -12.04 9.48
C LEU A 109 -0.85 -12.34 8.86
N ASP A 110 -0.89 -12.81 7.59
CA ASP A 110 -2.15 -13.15 6.93
C ASP A 110 -2.85 -14.39 7.56
N LEU A 111 -2.08 -15.29 8.14
CA LEU A 111 -2.61 -16.48 8.81
C LEU A 111 -2.97 -16.26 10.28
N MET A 112 -2.40 -15.23 10.89
CA MET A 112 -2.53 -14.97 12.33
C MET A 112 -3.94 -14.48 12.67
N PRO A 113 -4.60 -15.08 13.69
CA PRO A 113 -5.85 -14.53 14.21
C PRO A 113 -5.64 -13.11 14.75
N PRO A 114 -6.65 -12.22 14.61
CA PRO A 114 -6.53 -10.81 15.01
C PRO A 114 -6.36 -10.61 16.53
N ASP A 115 -6.64 -11.63 17.34
CA ASP A 115 -6.62 -11.59 18.81
C ASP A 115 -5.44 -12.38 19.42
N VAL A 116 -4.38 -12.63 18.64
CA VAL A 116 -3.15 -13.28 19.14
C VAL A 116 -2.32 -12.27 19.92
N ASN A 117 -2.56 -12.21 21.22
CA ASN A 117 -1.81 -11.40 22.16
C ASN A 117 -0.79 -12.25 22.92
N THR A 118 0.37 -11.69 23.22
CA THR A 118 1.38 -12.28 24.09
C THR A 118 1.48 -11.50 25.38
N LYS A 119 2.00 -12.12 26.43
CA LYS A 119 2.34 -11.41 27.67
C LYS A 119 3.86 -11.24 27.75
N ASP A 120 4.28 -10.04 28.12
CA ASP A 120 5.68 -9.80 28.46
C ASP A 120 6.07 -10.47 29.82
N LYS A 121 7.30 -10.25 30.26
CA LYS A 121 7.79 -10.81 31.55
C LYS A 121 7.04 -10.23 32.76
N GLU A 122 6.47 -9.06 32.62
CA GLU A 122 5.67 -8.35 33.61
C GLU A 122 4.17 -8.72 33.55
N GLY A 123 3.75 -9.53 32.54
CA GLY A 123 2.39 -9.99 32.37
C GLY A 123 1.50 -9.04 31.58
N ALA A 124 2.05 -7.96 31.02
CA ALA A 124 1.32 -7.08 30.11
C ALA A 124 1.09 -7.75 28.74
N GLU A 125 -0.10 -7.56 28.18
CA GLU A 125 -0.44 -8.09 26.86
C GLU A 125 0.29 -7.28 25.79
N ILE A 126 1.08 -7.97 24.95
CA ILE A 126 1.74 -7.40 23.78
C ILE A 126 1.13 -8.01 22.53
N GLU A 127 0.57 -7.18 21.68
CA GLU A 127 0.11 -7.60 20.37
C GLU A 127 1.31 -7.91 19.47
N ARG A 128 1.31 -9.07 18.82
CA ARG A 128 2.40 -9.50 17.95
C ARG A 128 2.61 -8.56 16.77
N HIS A 129 1.54 -7.96 16.28
CA HIS A 129 1.59 -6.94 15.23
C HIS A 129 2.32 -5.71 15.71
N ASP A 130 2.01 -5.20 16.90
CA ASP A 130 2.65 -4.02 17.49
C ASP A 130 4.12 -4.25 17.75
N GLN A 131 4.49 -5.45 18.26
CA GLN A 131 5.89 -5.81 18.45
C GLN A 131 6.67 -5.81 17.13
N LEU A 132 6.10 -6.38 16.07
CA LEU A 132 6.73 -6.38 14.75
C LEU A 132 6.82 -4.96 14.20
N GLN A 133 5.74 -4.18 14.31
CA GLN A 133 5.72 -2.79 13.88
C GLN A 133 6.80 -1.97 14.59
N GLN A 134 6.98 -2.15 15.90
CA GLN A 134 8.02 -1.47 16.66
C GLN A 134 9.42 -1.85 16.20
N LEU A 135 9.69 -3.15 15.92
CA LEU A 135 10.96 -3.60 15.36
C LEU A 135 11.27 -2.93 14.02
N LEU A 136 10.26 -2.81 13.15
CA LEU A 136 10.39 -2.14 11.85
C LEU A 136 10.63 -0.63 12.01
N ASP A 137 9.97 0.01 12.99
CA ASP A 137 10.11 1.45 13.26
C ASP A 137 11.48 1.78 13.85
N ASP A 138 11.98 0.97 14.77
CA ASP A 138 13.26 1.18 15.45
C ASP A 138 14.44 1.23 14.46
N VAL A 139 14.36 0.46 13.39
CA VAL A 139 15.39 0.45 12.33
C VAL A 139 15.06 1.35 11.14
N GLN A 140 13.94 2.06 11.18
CA GLN A 140 13.45 2.87 10.05
C GLN A 140 13.35 2.05 8.75
N SER A 141 12.79 0.84 8.84
CA SER A 141 12.56 -0.02 7.68
C SER A 141 11.62 0.65 6.68
N VAL A 142 11.82 0.41 5.38
CA VAL A 142 10.86 0.79 4.33
C VAL A 142 9.56 -0.01 4.42
N LEU A 143 9.50 -1.02 5.27
CA LEU A 143 8.31 -1.83 5.49
C LEU A 143 7.57 -1.41 6.76
N ARG A 144 6.27 -1.67 6.78
CA ARG A 144 5.40 -1.61 7.95
C ARG A 144 4.39 -2.75 7.91
N VAL A 145 3.79 -3.04 9.04
CA VAL A 145 2.60 -3.91 9.09
C VAL A 145 1.44 -3.13 8.46
N ARG A 146 0.66 -3.79 7.62
CA ARG A 146 -0.54 -3.20 7.00
C ARG A 146 -1.56 -2.82 8.06
N ALA A 147 -2.37 -1.80 7.78
CA ALA A 147 -3.42 -1.32 8.71
C ALA A 147 -4.45 -2.41 9.08
N ASP A 148 -4.70 -3.39 8.18
CA ASP A 148 -5.57 -4.53 8.46
C ASP A 148 -4.87 -5.66 9.23
N GLY A 149 -3.58 -5.51 9.57
CA GLY A 149 -2.75 -6.51 10.24
C GLY A 149 -2.36 -7.72 9.39
N ARG A 150 -2.80 -7.79 8.12
CA ARG A 150 -2.72 -8.99 7.27
C ARG A 150 -1.58 -8.94 6.27
N GLY A 151 -0.38 -8.59 6.73
CA GLY A 151 0.82 -8.62 5.90
C GLY A 151 1.69 -7.39 6.07
N LEU A 152 2.75 -7.35 5.26
CA LEU A 152 3.67 -6.23 5.18
C LEU A 152 3.36 -5.38 3.96
N GLU A 153 3.62 -4.09 4.06
CA GLU A 153 3.58 -3.16 2.94
C GLU A 153 4.76 -2.20 2.99
N ARG A 154 5.08 -1.58 1.84
CA ARG A 154 6.06 -0.51 1.76
C ARG A 154 5.44 0.78 2.28
N ARG A 155 6.20 1.51 3.09
CA ARG A 155 5.78 2.83 3.56
C ARG A 155 5.72 3.80 2.39
N ALA A 156 4.66 4.58 2.34
CA ALA A 156 4.59 5.74 1.47
C ALA A 156 5.18 6.98 2.17
N ASP A 157 5.43 8.04 1.41
CA ASP A 157 5.64 9.36 1.97
C ASP A 157 4.37 9.83 2.71
N LEU A 158 4.53 10.42 3.88
CA LEU A 158 3.41 10.84 4.73
C LEU A 158 2.47 11.84 4.05
N MET A 159 3.00 12.71 3.19
CA MET A 159 2.18 13.67 2.45
C MET A 159 1.40 12.98 1.34
N ALA A 160 2.03 12.02 0.65
CA ALA A 160 1.35 11.22 -0.37
C ALA A 160 0.26 10.33 0.24
N GLU A 161 0.50 9.75 1.42
CA GLU A 161 -0.49 8.96 2.16
C GLU A 161 -1.68 9.81 2.60
N ALA A 162 -1.44 11.00 3.16
CA ALA A 162 -2.50 11.92 3.53
C ALA A 162 -3.33 12.40 2.34
N ALA A 163 -2.69 12.64 1.18
CA ALA A 163 -3.38 13.00 -0.05
C ALA A 163 -4.23 11.83 -0.58
N PHE A 164 -3.71 10.60 -0.50
CA PHE A 164 -4.45 9.39 -0.87
C PHE A 164 -5.70 9.21 0.00
N GLU A 165 -5.58 9.29 1.33
CA GLU A 165 -6.72 9.15 2.24
C GLU A 165 -7.78 10.22 1.97
N ALA A 166 -7.38 11.49 1.79
CA ALA A 166 -8.30 12.57 1.45
C ALA A 166 -9.01 12.34 0.10
N ALA A 167 -8.32 11.78 -0.90
CA ALA A 167 -8.92 11.46 -2.19
C ALA A 167 -9.94 10.31 -2.09
N VAL A 168 -9.64 9.30 -1.27
CA VAL A 168 -10.54 8.18 -1.01
C VAL A 168 -11.80 8.64 -0.27
N GLU A 169 -11.65 9.39 0.82
CA GLU A 169 -12.77 9.98 1.56
C GLU A 169 -13.65 10.85 0.67
N GLY A 170 -13.03 11.68 -0.18
CA GLY A 170 -13.73 12.50 -1.16
C GLY A 170 -14.51 11.67 -2.18
N ALA A 171 -13.95 10.53 -2.63
CA ALA A 171 -14.61 9.63 -3.56
C ALA A 171 -15.79 8.89 -2.91
N GLU A 172 -15.64 8.42 -1.67
CA GLU A 172 -16.73 7.79 -0.89
C GLU A 172 -17.90 8.77 -0.65
N ALA A 173 -17.60 10.03 -0.38
CA ALA A 173 -18.61 11.08 -0.15
C ALA A 173 -19.33 11.51 -1.42
N ALA A 174 -18.71 11.38 -2.59
CA ALA A 174 -19.25 11.84 -3.87
C ALA A 174 -20.14 10.78 -4.53
N SER A 175 -21.46 10.94 -4.47
CA SER A 175 -22.43 9.97 -5.01
C SER A 175 -22.27 9.64 -6.50
N TRP A 176 -21.63 10.50 -7.26
CA TRP A 176 -21.35 10.30 -8.70
C TRP A 176 -20.02 9.59 -8.98
N ALA A 177 -19.16 9.40 -7.98
CA ALA A 177 -17.82 8.85 -8.17
C ALA A 177 -17.81 7.31 -8.25
N GLY A 178 -18.97 6.66 -8.09
CA GLY A 178 -19.13 5.22 -8.29
C GLY A 178 -18.18 4.40 -7.39
N SER A 179 -17.30 3.63 -8.02
CA SER A 179 -16.29 2.78 -7.36
C SER A 179 -14.88 3.38 -7.35
N ALA A 180 -14.75 4.70 -7.47
CA ALA A 180 -13.44 5.36 -7.55
C ALA A 180 -12.57 5.11 -6.33
N ASP A 181 -13.16 5.13 -5.12
CA ASP A 181 -12.50 4.80 -3.86
C ASP A 181 -11.91 3.38 -3.86
N GLY A 182 -12.69 2.38 -4.27
CA GLY A 182 -12.26 0.99 -4.34
C GLY A 182 -11.11 0.77 -5.32
N HIS A 183 -11.19 1.37 -6.52
CA HIS A 183 -10.11 1.30 -7.50
C HIS A 183 -8.85 2.04 -7.03
N LEU A 184 -9.00 3.19 -6.37
CA LEU A 184 -7.86 3.94 -5.85
C LEU A 184 -7.15 3.17 -4.73
N ARG A 185 -7.89 2.55 -3.80
CA ARG A 185 -7.34 1.65 -2.77
C ARG A 185 -6.61 0.45 -3.40
N ALA A 186 -7.19 -0.15 -4.43
CA ALA A 186 -6.56 -1.27 -5.13
C ALA A 186 -5.25 -0.85 -5.83
N ALA A 187 -5.24 0.30 -6.51
CA ALA A 187 -4.05 0.85 -7.15
C ALA A 187 -2.93 1.13 -6.14
N TRP A 188 -3.27 1.82 -5.04
CA TRP A 188 -2.36 2.13 -3.94
C TRP A 188 -1.77 0.87 -3.31
N GLY A 189 -2.63 -0.12 -2.97
CA GLY A 189 -2.20 -1.38 -2.40
C GLY A 189 -1.27 -2.17 -3.32
N CYS A 190 -1.46 -2.10 -4.65
CA CYS A 190 -0.60 -2.80 -5.59
C CYS A 190 0.81 -2.21 -5.70
N VAL A 191 1.00 -0.88 -5.59
CA VAL A 191 2.35 -0.28 -5.63
C VAL A 191 3.08 -0.38 -4.29
N HIS A 192 2.35 -0.42 -3.17
CA HIS A 192 2.94 -0.48 -1.83
C HIS A 192 3.03 -1.91 -1.26
N ALA A 193 2.50 -2.92 -1.97
CA ALA A 193 2.63 -4.31 -1.55
C ALA A 193 4.09 -4.73 -1.35
N LEU A 194 4.34 -5.72 -0.50
CA LEU A 194 5.66 -6.34 -0.35
C LEU A 194 6.21 -6.81 -1.70
N ARG A 195 5.33 -7.39 -2.53
CA ARG A 195 5.58 -7.72 -3.94
C ARG A 195 4.68 -6.87 -4.81
N PRO A 196 5.14 -5.73 -5.31
CA PRO A 196 4.33 -4.84 -6.12
C PRO A 196 3.84 -5.48 -7.42
N ASP A 197 2.66 -5.06 -7.85
CA ASP A 197 2.06 -5.41 -9.15
C ASP A 197 1.84 -4.11 -9.97
N PRO A 198 2.85 -3.64 -10.71
CA PRO A 198 2.79 -2.37 -11.41
C PRO A 198 1.71 -2.31 -12.50
N GLU A 199 1.52 -3.40 -13.25
CA GLU A 199 0.54 -3.46 -14.34
C GLU A 199 -0.88 -3.31 -13.81
N LYS A 200 -1.20 -4.08 -12.76
CA LYS A 200 -2.50 -3.98 -12.09
C LYS A 200 -2.69 -2.62 -11.45
N ALA A 201 -1.68 -2.08 -10.77
CA ALA A 201 -1.74 -0.76 -10.14
C ALA A 201 -2.07 0.34 -11.14
N TYR A 202 -1.41 0.34 -12.30
CA TYR A 202 -1.66 1.32 -13.35
C TYR A 202 -3.09 1.20 -13.90
N GLY A 203 -3.55 -0.02 -14.16
CA GLY A 203 -4.91 -0.26 -14.63
C GLY A 203 -5.99 0.19 -13.64
N GLU A 204 -5.78 -0.07 -12.35
CA GLU A 204 -6.71 0.37 -11.29
C GLU A 204 -6.67 1.89 -11.11
N ALA A 205 -5.52 2.55 -11.27
CA ALA A 205 -5.39 4.00 -11.25
C ALA A 205 -6.24 4.67 -12.36
N ILE A 206 -6.20 4.13 -13.58
CA ILE A 206 -7.05 4.61 -14.68
C ILE A 206 -8.53 4.45 -14.34
N LYS A 207 -8.95 3.28 -13.86
CA LYS A 207 -10.36 3.02 -13.50
C LYS A 207 -10.86 3.95 -12.39
N ALA A 208 -10.02 4.28 -11.41
CA ALA A 208 -10.36 5.23 -10.36
C ALA A 208 -10.70 6.60 -10.93
N VAL A 209 -9.87 7.10 -11.87
CA VAL A 209 -10.13 8.39 -12.53
C VAL A 209 -11.34 8.31 -13.46
N GLU A 210 -11.53 7.21 -14.19
CA GLU A 210 -12.73 6.99 -15.02
C GLU A 210 -14.00 7.08 -14.19
N ALA A 211 -14.05 6.38 -13.06
CA ALA A 211 -15.21 6.39 -12.18
C ALA A 211 -15.49 7.79 -11.60
N ALA A 212 -14.47 8.49 -11.10
CA ALA A 212 -14.62 9.83 -10.55
C ALA A 212 -15.02 10.90 -11.58
N ALA A 213 -14.51 10.77 -12.82
CA ALA A 213 -14.73 11.77 -13.88
C ALA A 213 -16.05 11.60 -14.63
N GLN A 214 -16.55 10.35 -14.74
CA GLN A 214 -17.69 10.02 -15.61
C GLN A 214 -18.92 10.87 -15.31
N GLY A 215 -19.30 11.03 -14.04
CA GLY A 215 -20.48 11.79 -13.64
C GLY A 215 -20.42 13.28 -14.01
N ILE A 216 -19.22 13.82 -14.23
CA ILE A 216 -19.00 15.23 -14.58
C ILE A 216 -18.81 15.42 -16.09
N VAL A 217 -18.02 14.53 -16.72
CA VAL A 217 -17.58 14.70 -18.12
C VAL A 217 -18.53 14.04 -19.11
N GLU A 218 -18.98 12.82 -18.83
CA GLU A 218 -19.86 12.02 -19.71
C GLU A 218 -20.96 11.30 -18.90
N PRO A 219 -21.85 12.01 -18.19
CA PRO A 219 -22.81 11.41 -17.25
C PRO A 219 -23.78 10.43 -17.90
N ASN A 220 -24.05 10.56 -19.19
CA ASN A 220 -24.97 9.71 -19.94
C ASN A 220 -24.26 8.59 -20.72
N ASN A 221 -22.95 8.48 -20.65
CA ASN A 221 -22.18 7.47 -21.37
C ASN A 221 -21.68 6.37 -20.40
N HIS A 222 -22.47 5.31 -20.23
CA HIS A 222 -22.13 4.18 -19.37
C HIS A 222 -20.91 3.34 -19.84
N LYS A 223 -20.40 3.62 -21.04
CA LYS A 223 -19.19 2.99 -21.60
C LYS A 223 -18.04 3.98 -21.74
N ALA A 224 -18.09 5.08 -21.01
CA ALA A 224 -17.05 6.09 -21.03
C ALA A 224 -15.71 5.46 -20.57
N THR A 225 -14.67 5.82 -21.26
CA THR A 225 -13.29 5.51 -20.90
C THR A 225 -12.52 6.82 -20.71
N LEU A 226 -11.37 6.76 -20.03
CA LEU A 226 -10.54 7.95 -19.87
C LEU A 226 -10.17 8.56 -21.23
N GLY A 227 -9.99 7.73 -22.26
CA GLY A 227 -9.75 8.16 -23.64
C GLY A 227 -10.92 8.93 -24.26
N THR A 228 -12.19 8.47 -24.09
CA THR A 228 -13.37 9.18 -24.59
C THR A 228 -13.59 10.48 -23.83
N MET A 229 -13.47 10.46 -22.50
CA MET A 229 -13.59 11.66 -21.66
C MET A 229 -12.55 12.72 -22.01
N ARG A 230 -11.31 12.33 -22.29
CA ARG A 230 -10.28 13.22 -22.82
C ARG A 230 -10.72 13.88 -24.13
N GLY A 231 -11.30 13.10 -25.05
CA GLY A 231 -11.86 13.60 -26.30
C GLY A 231 -12.95 14.64 -26.07
N THR A 232 -13.89 14.34 -25.17
CA THR A 232 -14.98 15.23 -24.78
C THR A 232 -14.48 16.53 -24.16
N LEU A 233 -13.51 16.48 -23.26
CA LEU A 233 -12.88 17.67 -22.66
C LEU A 233 -12.17 18.53 -23.71
N ARG A 234 -11.44 17.92 -24.66
CA ARG A 234 -10.78 18.64 -25.78
C ARG A 234 -11.76 19.32 -26.72
N ALA A 235 -12.86 18.63 -27.05
CA ALA A 235 -13.87 19.15 -27.98
C ALA A 235 -14.77 20.25 -27.36
N ASN A 236 -14.93 20.25 -26.04
CA ASN A 236 -15.88 21.11 -25.34
C ASN A 236 -15.21 21.88 -24.18
N ARG A 237 -14.03 22.44 -24.40
CA ARG A 237 -13.25 23.15 -23.37
C ARG A 237 -14.06 24.21 -22.62
N ASP A 238 -14.90 24.95 -23.34
CA ASP A 238 -15.72 26.04 -22.79
C ASP A 238 -16.82 25.56 -21.82
N ARG A 239 -17.11 24.27 -21.81
CA ARG A 239 -18.09 23.65 -20.91
C ARG A 239 -17.52 23.20 -19.58
N PHE A 240 -16.23 23.29 -19.41
CA PHE A 240 -15.54 22.83 -18.20
C PHE A 240 -14.61 23.90 -17.67
N SER A 241 -14.39 23.91 -16.37
CA SER A 241 -13.52 24.87 -15.71
C SER A 241 -12.78 24.21 -14.55
N LEU A 242 -11.51 24.57 -14.37
CA LEU A 242 -10.79 24.36 -13.11
C LEU A 242 -10.98 25.55 -12.18
N VAL A 243 -10.91 25.30 -10.87
CA VAL A 243 -10.97 26.37 -9.85
C VAL A 243 -9.80 27.34 -9.99
N ILE A 244 -8.61 26.86 -10.40
CA ILE A 244 -7.45 27.72 -10.63
C ILE A 244 -7.65 28.46 -11.97
N PRO A 245 -7.73 29.83 -11.97
CA PRO A 245 -7.90 30.57 -13.18
C PRO A 245 -6.65 30.60 -14.04
N GLY A 246 -6.85 30.62 -15.35
CA GLY A 246 -5.80 30.91 -16.32
C GLY A 246 -5.44 32.39 -16.37
N PRO A 247 -4.51 32.80 -17.26
CA PRO A 247 -4.08 34.19 -17.43
C PRO A 247 -5.20 35.17 -17.81
N ASP A 248 -6.28 34.67 -18.42
CA ASP A 248 -7.46 35.38 -18.80
C ASP A 248 -8.52 35.54 -17.70
N GLY A 249 -8.20 35.03 -16.48
CA GLY A 249 -9.12 35.02 -15.34
C GLY A 249 -10.19 33.93 -15.41
N ARG A 250 -10.23 33.11 -16.44
CA ARG A 250 -11.13 31.97 -16.60
C ARG A 250 -10.45 30.67 -16.15
N GLY A 251 -11.21 29.68 -15.69
CA GLY A 251 -10.68 28.37 -15.36
C GLY A 251 -10.19 27.66 -16.63
N ASN A 252 -8.90 27.34 -16.67
CA ASN A 252 -8.30 26.69 -17.81
C ASN A 252 -8.31 25.16 -17.59
N VAL A 253 -8.98 24.42 -18.48
CA VAL A 253 -9.11 22.97 -18.42
C VAL A 253 -7.91 22.24 -19.08
N GLU A 254 -7.03 22.94 -19.78
CA GLU A 254 -5.90 22.33 -20.50
C GLU A 254 -4.96 21.51 -19.59
N PRO A 255 -4.57 21.98 -18.39
CA PRO A 255 -3.77 21.15 -17.48
C PRO A 255 -4.42 19.82 -17.08
N LEU A 256 -5.76 19.82 -16.92
CA LEU A 256 -6.51 18.59 -16.66
C LEU A 256 -6.42 17.62 -17.85
N ILE A 257 -6.59 18.14 -19.08
CA ILE A 257 -6.49 17.36 -20.32
C ILE A 257 -5.09 16.74 -20.46
N GLU A 258 -4.05 17.51 -20.16
CA GLU A 258 -2.66 17.02 -20.21
C GLU A 258 -2.39 15.92 -19.15
N CYS A 259 -2.86 16.11 -17.93
CA CYS A 259 -2.74 15.08 -16.88
C CYS A 259 -3.48 13.79 -17.25
N ILE A 260 -4.72 13.90 -17.78
CA ILE A 260 -5.48 12.75 -18.27
C ILE A 260 -4.77 12.08 -19.46
N SER A 261 -4.18 12.88 -20.36
CA SER A 261 -3.44 12.35 -21.51
C SER A 261 -2.21 11.57 -21.06
N LEU A 262 -1.45 12.11 -20.11
CA LEU A 262 -0.28 11.45 -19.56
C LEU A 262 -0.64 10.09 -18.93
N LEU A 263 -1.70 10.06 -18.12
CA LEU A 263 -2.16 8.83 -17.48
C LEU A 263 -2.65 7.80 -18.50
N TRP A 264 -3.45 8.26 -19.50
CA TRP A 264 -4.03 7.39 -20.51
C TRP A 264 -3.00 6.82 -21.49
N GLU A 265 -2.07 7.63 -21.98
CA GLU A 265 -1.09 7.25 -22.99
C GLU A 265 0.10 6.49 -22.40
N GLY A 266 0.40 6.69 -21.12
CA GLY A 266 1.52 6.08 -20.43
C GLY A 266 1.38 4.58 -20.18
N GLN A 267 0.15 4.01 -20.21
CA GLN A 267 -0.03 2.56 -20.08
C GLN A 267 0.29 1.83 -21.37
N SER A 268 1.45 1.19 -21.43
CA SER A 268 1.93 0.50 -22.63
C SER A 268 1.35 -0.91 -22.80
N SER A 269 0.97 -1.58 -21.70
CA SER A 269 0.48 -2.96 -21.68
C SER A 269 -1.03 -3.11 -21.99
N ARG A 270 -1.79 -2.02 -21.98
CA ARG A 270 -3.26 -2.03 -22.06
C ARG A 270 -3.85 -2.69 -23.30
N HIS A 271 -3.19 -2.60 -24.42
CA HIS A 271 -3.66 -3.14 -25.69
C HIS A 271 -2.66 -4.11 -26.31
N GLY A 272 -3.16 -5.24 -26.81
CA GLY A 272 -2.38 -6.07 -27.73
C GLY A 272 -1.98 -5.22 -28.94
N SER A 273 -0.68 -5.11 -29.19
CA SER A 273 -0.13 -4.30 -30.27
C SER A 273 0.75 -5.17 -31.17
N SER A 274 0.84 -4.80 -32.45
CA SER A 274 1.85 -5.36 -33.36
C SER A 274 3.28 -4.95 -32.97
N ARG A 275 3.42 -3.94 -32.11
CA ARG A 275 4.68 -3.57 -31.47
C ARG A 275 4.82 -4.32 -30.13
N LYS A 276 6.07 -4.67 -29.78
CA LYS A 276 6.34 -5.25 -28.47
C LYS A 276 5.91 -4.28 -27.37
N THR A 277 4.93 -4.65 -26.59
CA THR A 277 4.60 -3.99 -25.33
C THR A 277 5.50 -4.52 -24.24
N ARG A 278 5.80 -3.71 -23.26
CA ARG A 278 6.49 -4.11 -22.03
C ARG A 278 5.56 -3.89 -20.83
N PRO A 279 5.74 -4.65 -19.74
CA PRO A 279 5.07 -4.32 -18.48
C PRO A 279 5.53 -2.95 -17.96
N GLU A 280 4.66 -2.28 -17.24
CA GLU A 280 4.97 -1.04 -16.52
C GLU A 280 5.99 -1.32 -15.42
N THR A 281 6.88 -0.37 -15.20
CA THR A 281 7.81 -0.40 -14.06
C THR A 281 7.09 0.05 -12.78
N LEU A 282 7.66 -0.29 -11.61
CA LEU A 282 7.12 0.17 -10.33
C LEU A 282 7.12 1.71 -10.25
N GLU A 283 8.15 2.36 -10.78
CA GLU A 283 8.27 3.82 -10.81
C GLU A 283 7.14 4.45 -11.65
N GLU A 284 6.89 3.92 -12.85
CA GLU A 284 5.79 4.37 -13.72
C GLU A 284 4.42 4.17 -13.07
N ALA A 285 4.19 3.01 -12.45
CA ALA A 285 2.94 2.72 -11.77
C ALA A 285 2.74 3.62 -10.53
N THR A 286 3.79 3.86 -9.76
CA THR A 286 3.74 4.76 -8.60
C THR A 286 3.36 6.18 -9.03
N MET A 287 3.98 6.71 -10.09
CA MET A 287 3.63 8.02 -10.65
C MET A 287 2.18 8.06 -11.17
N ALA A 288 1.70 7.00 -11.82
CA ALA A 288 0.33 6.89 -12.29
C ALA A 288 -0.67 6.90 -11.12
N VAL A 289 -0.37 6.19 -10.04
CA VAL A 289 -1.19 6.17 -8.82
C VAL A 289 -1.24 7.54 -8.16
N HIS A 290 -0.12 8.23 -8.01
CA HIS A 290 -0.09 9.59 -7.45
C HIS A 290 -0.87 10.57 -8.33
N LEU A 291 -0.75 10.45 -9.65
CA LEU A 291 -1.54 11.26 -10.59
C LEU A 291 -3.02 10.97 -10.48
N ALA A 292 -3.41 9.71 -10.31
CA ALA A 292 -4.80 9.32 -10.10
C ALA A 292 -5.36 9.86 -8.77
N VAL A 293 -4.59 9.82 -7.67
CA VAL A 293 -4.96 10.45 -6.39
C VAL A 293 -5.33 11.91 -6.59
N MET A 294 -4.46 12.66 -7.26
CA MET A 294 -4.70 14.08 -7.55
C MET A 294 -5.95 14.29 -8.43
N LEU A 295 -6.11 13.52 -9.49
CA LEU A 295 -7.24 13.66 -10.42
C LEU A 295 -8.57 13.27 -9.75
N VAL A 296 -8.62 12.18 -9.00
CA VAL A 296 -9.81 11.78 -8.24
C VAL A 296 -10.21 12.90 -7.28
N GLN A 297 -9.26 13.45 -6.53
CA GLN A 297 -9.51 14.56 -5.62
C GLN A 297 -10.04 15.79 -6.36
N TRP A 298 -9.51 16.13 -7.54
CA TRP A 298 -10.02 17.28 -8.33
C TRP A 298 -11.46 17.08 -8.78
N PHE A 299 -11.84 15.87 -9.20
CA PHE A 299 -13.21 15.57 -9.62
C PHE A 299 -14.19 15.53 -8.44
N THR A 300 -13.77 15.01 -7.29
CA THR A 300 -14.65 14.83 -6.12
C THR A 300 -14.79 16.09 -5.25
N SER A 301 -13.77 16.95 -5.20
CA SER A 301 -13.80 18.21 -4.44
C SER A 301 -14.52 19.37 -5.16
N GLY A 302 -14.93 19.17 -6.40
CA GLY A 302 -15.50 20.24 -7.24
C GLY A 302 -14.45 21.22 -7.77
N ALA A 303 -13.16 20.86 -7.77
CA ALA A 303 -12.12 21.63 -8.44
C ALA A 303 -12.29 21.60 -9.97
N VAL A 304 -12.84 20.51 -10.50
CA VAL A 304 -13.33 20.39 -11.89
C VAL A 304 -14.84 20.61 -11.90
N ARG A 305 -15.32 21.50 -12.74
CA ARG A 305 -16.75 21.84 -12.84
C ARG A 305 -17.23 21.79 -14.29
N ALA A 306 -18.41 21.20 -14.51
CA ALA A 306 -19.17 21.43 -15.72
C ALA A 306 -19.89 22.79 -15.59
N LEU A 307 -19.71 23.65 -16.58
CA LEU A 307 -20.41 24.94 -16.63
C LEU A 307 -21.80 24.71 -17.23
N THR A 308 -22.85 25.04 -16.49
CA THR A 308 -24.22 25.09 -17.01
C THR A 308 -24.29 26.22 -18.04
N GLN A 309 -24.76 25.91 -19.24
CA GLN A 309 -25.11 26.92 -20.26
C GLN A 309 -26.32 27.72 -19.82
#